data_729474f23f65b58b051fef98f2af3f5d
#
_entry.id   729474f23f65b58b051fef98f2af3f5d
#
_cell.length_a   1.000
_cell.length_b   1.000
_cell.length_c   1.000
_cell.angle_alpha   90.00
_cell.angle_beta   90.00
_cell.angle_gamma   90.00
#
_symmetry.space_group_name_H-M   'P 1'
#
loop_
_entity.id
_entity.type
_entity.pdbx_description
1 polymer ?
#
loop_
_entity_poly.entity_id
_entity_poly.type
_entity_poly.pdbx_seq_one_letter_code
_entity_poly.pdbx_strand_id
1 'polypeptide(L)'
;MDGSNSDLLLGITEFSIGLAGFSGIVAALAHRTGSWVQVDRYRIGNLLYSGLTPGFLAFIALGLLANLDQQATVWKLSSGMLALVLAYGMFVTIYGRRQLPLDERKLISIRVFSVQRAISLVALIFQLLSIIGFFPHYVFSIFYFGLIAQLFVATVQFTRIIFVRPKTNKPVLEEGG
;
A
#
# COMPACT_ATOMS: atom_id res chain seq x y z
N MET A 1 20.07 12.23 19.27
CA MET A 1 18.94 11.86 18.39
C MET A 1 19.19 12.52 17.04
N ASP A 2 19.33 11.76 15.97
CA ASP A 2 19.43 12.37 14.64
C ASP A 2 18.03 12.85 14.25
N GLY A 3 17.78 14.15 14.43
CA GLY A 3 16.51 14.79 14.05
C GLY A 3 16.09 14.45 12.61
N SER A 4 17.07 14.26 11.74
CA SER A 4 16.88 13.88 10.35
C SER A 4 16.02 12.60 10.13
N ASN A 5 16.22 11.55 10.92
CA ASN A 5 15.46 10.29 10.75
C ASN A 5 14.00 10.46 11.20
N SER A 6 13.77 11.23 12.25
CA SER A 6 12.42 11.55 12.74
C SER A 6 11.64 12.41 11.75
N ASP A 7 12.29 13.41 11.15
CA ASP A 7 11.68 14.27 10.14
C ASP A 7 11.29 13.49 8.88
N LEU A 8 12.13 12.54 8.45
CA LEU A 8 11.82 11.64 7.33
C LEU A 8 10.59 10.76 7.62
N LEU A 9 10.47 10.22 8.83
CA LEU A 9 9.31 9.41 9.22
C LEU A 9 8.05 10.24 9.37
N LEU A 10 8.14 11.47 9.87
CA LEU A 10 7.01 12.41 9.89
C LEU A 10 6.52 12.70 8.47
N GLY A 11 7.42 12.95 7.53
CA GLY A 11 7.08 13.15 6.12
C GLY A 11 6.34 11.96 5.51
N ILE A 12 6.74 10.71 5.84
CA ILE A 12 6.00 9.49 5.44
C ILE A 12 4.59 9.49 6.03
N THR A 13 4.46 9.84 7.30
CA THR A 13 3.15 9.88 7.99
C THR A 13 2.22 10.91 7.37
N GLU A 14 2.71 12.12 7.13
CA GLU A 14 1.95 13.22 6.51
C GLU A 14 1.49 12.85 5.10
N PHE A 15 2.39 12.30 4.28
CA PHE A 15 2.05 11.86 2.93
C PHE A 15 1.00 10.73 2.95
N SER A 16 1.12 9.79 3.88
CA SER A 16 0.15 8.69 4.04
C SER A 16 -1.24 9.20 4.41
N ILE A 17 -1.34 10.16 5.34
CA ILE A 17 -2.61 10.79 5.74
C ILE A 17 -3.22 11.55 4.55
N GLY A 18 -2.40 12.33 3.83
CA GLY A 18 -2.85 13.04 2.63
C GLY A 18 -3.42 12.11 1.58
N LEU A 19 -2.68 11.04 1.24
CA LEU A 19 -3.10 10.05 0.25
C LEU A 19 -4.38 9.32 0.68
N ALA A 20 -4.51 8.97 1.96
CA ALA A 20 -5.71 8.33 2.50
C ALA A 20 -6.92 9.27 2.47
N GLY A 21 -6.74 10.55 2.83
CA GLY A 21 -7.79 11.56 2.76
C GLY A 21 -8.32 11.76 1.35
N PHE A 22 -7.43 11.95 0.38
CA PHE A 22 -7.81 12.04 -1.04
C PHE A 22 -8.49 10.76 -1.54
N SER A 23 -8.00 9.61 -1.13
CA SER A 23 -8.59 8.31 -1.49
C SER A 23 -10.02 8.18 -0.95
N GLY A 24 -10.26 8.65 0.27
CA GLY A 24 -11.60 8.71 0.88
C GLY A 24 -12.57 9.60 0.09
N ILE A 25 -12.12 10.78 -0.34
CA ILE A 25 -12.93 11.69 -1.18
C ILE A 25 -13.28 11.04 -2.51
N VAL A 26 -12.29 10.44 -3.20
CA VAL A 26 -12.50 9.72 -4.47
C VAL A 26 -13.49 8.57 -4.29
N ALA A 27 -13.35 7.80 -3.20
CA ALA A 27 -14.27 6.73 -2.86
C ALA A 27 -15.70 7.23 -2.63
N ALA A 28 -15.89 8.32 -1.88
CA ALA A 28 -17.19 8.92 -1.62
C ALA A 28 -17.86 9.44 -2.90
N LEU A 29 -17.10 10.10 -3.78
CA LEU A 29 -17.61 10.58 -5.07
C LEU A 29 -17.99 9.42 -6.01
N ALA A 30 -17.18 8.38 -6.07
CA ALA A 30 -17.48 7.19 -6.86
C ALA A 30 -18.74 6.46 -6.36
N HIS A 31 -19.00 6.48 -5.05
CA HIS A 31 -20.21 5.89 -4.48
C HIS A 31 -21.49 6.59 -4.91
N ARG A 32 -21.45 7.90 -5.12
CA ARG A 32 -22.63 8.69 -5.58
C ARG A 32 -23.07 8.38 -7.01
N THR A 33 -22.20 7.83 -7.84
CA THR A 33 -22.50 7.53 -9.26
C THR A 33 -23.11 6.14 -9.49
N GLY A 34 -23.37 5.37 -8.45
CA GLY A 34 -24.48 4.37 -8.44
C GLY A 34 -24.15 2.92 -8.70
N SER A 35 -22.96 2.41 -8.98
CA SER A 35 -22.75 0.95 -8.99
C SER A 35 -21.30 0.57 -8.65
N TRP A 36 -21.08 0.26 -7.40
CA TRP A 36 -19.81 -0.35 -6.98
C TRP A 36 -19.75 -1.81 -7.44
N VAL A 37 -18.89 -2.06 -8.40
CA VAL A 37 -18.51 -3.42 -8.80
C VAL A 37 -17.51 -3.97 -7.77
N GLN A 38 -17.45 -5.28 -7.56
CA GLN A 38 -16.53 -5.88 -6.57
C GLN A 38 -15.07 -5.49 -6.81
N VAL A 39 -14.68 -5.31 -8.07
CA VAL A 39 -13.32 -4.87 -8.44
C VAL A 39 -12.99 -3.48 -7.89
N ASP A 40 -13.94 -2.57 -7.77
CA ASP A 40 -13.69 -1.22 -7.25
C ASP A 40 -13.47 -1.26 -5.74
N ARG A 41 -14.26 -2.04 -5.01
CA ARG A 41 -14.03 -2.29 -3.57
C ARG A 41 -12.66 -2.89 -3.33
N TYR A 42 -12.26 -3.87 -4.14
CA TYR A 42 -10.95 -4.49 -4.06
C TYR A 42 -9.82 -3.47 -4.30
N ARG A 43 -9.94 -2.60 -5.32
CA ARG A 43 -8.95 -1.57 -5.64
C ARG A 43 -8.82 -0.54 -4.52
N ILE A 44 -9.94 -0.05 -4.00
CA ILE A 44 -9.95 0.95 -2.93
C ILE A 44 -9.42 0.34 -1.63
N GLY A 45 -9.80 -0.88 -1.30
CA GLY A 45 -9.26 -1.58 -0.13
C GLY A 45 -7.74 -1.73 -0.20
N ASN A 46 -7.20 -2.12 -1.35
CA ASN A 46 -5.76 -2.20 -1.56
C ASN A 46 -5.07 -0.84 -1.50
N LEU A 47 -5.70 0.21 -2.06
CA LEU A 47 -5.19 1.57 -2.00
C LEU A 47 -5.09 2.07 -0.56
N LEU A 48 -6.17 1.94 0.21
CA LEU A 48 -6.20 2.35 1.61
C LEU A 48 -5.18 1.56 2.45
N TYR A 49 -5.12 0.24 2.23
CA TYR A 49 -4.14 -0.60 2.91
C TYR A 49 -2.70 -0.14 2.61
N SER A 50 -2.35 0.00 1.33
CA SER A 50 -0.99 0.39 0.93
C SER A 50 -0.65 1.83 1.29
N GLY A 51 -1.64 2.73 1.37
CA GLY A 51 -1.45 4.13 1.69
C GLY A 51 -1.36 4.41 3.20
N LEU A 52 -2.23 3.79 4.01
CA LEU A 52 -2.25 4.02 5.45
C LEU A 52 -1.15 3.27 6.21
N THR A 53 -0.85 2.04 5.79
CA THR A 53 0.11 1.18 6.49
C THR A 53 1.49 1.83 6.69
N PRO A 54 2.11 2.48 5.67
CA PRO A 54 3.40 3.13 5.86
C PRO A 54 3.37 4.23 6.91
N GLY A 55 2.30 5.03 6.95
CA GLY A 55 2.12 6.09 7.93
C GLY A 55 2.01 5.55 9.35
N PHE A 56 1.21 4.51 9.57
CA PHE A 56 1.10 3.85 10.87
C PHE A 56 2.42 3.23 11.32
N LEU A 57 3.15 2.57 10.43
CA LEU A 57 4.44 1.97 10.77
C LEU A 57 5.50 3.04 11.06
N ALA A 58 5.52 4.15 10.32
CA ALA A 58 6.39 5.28 10.61
C ALA A 58 6.07 5.89 11.98
N PHE A 59 4.78 6.07 12.30
CA PHE A 59 4.35 6.57 13.59
C PHE A 59 4.72 5.63 14.76
N ILE A 60 4.54 4.32 14.57
CA ILE A 60 4.98 3.32 15.56
C ILE A 60 6.49 3.36 15.75
N ALA A 61 7.26 3.48 14.65
CA ALA A 61 8.72 3.58 14.73
C ALA A 61 9.18 4.82 15.50
N LEU A 62 8.50 5.98 15.34
CA LEU A 62 8.72 7.19 16.14
C LEU A 62 8.43 6.93 17.63
N GLY A 63 7.34 6.25 17.95
CA GLY A 63 7.01 5.86 19.31
C GLY A 63 8.06 4.92 19.93
N LEU A 64 8.60 3.97 19.15
CA LEU A 64 9.68 3.09 19.59
C LEU A 64 10.98 3.87 19.82
N LEU A 65 11.32 4.83 18.97
CA LEU A 65 12.48 5.70 19.13
C LEU A 65 12.42 6.54 20.41
N ALA A 66 11.22 6.96 20.81
CA ALA A 66 11.03 7.74 22.03
C ALA A 66 11.18 6.93 23.32
N ASN A 67 11.00 5.60 23.24
CA ASN A 67 10.98 4.72 24.42
C ASN A 67 12.15 3.74 24.52
N LEU A 68 12.90 3.53 23.45
CA LEU A 68 14.02 2.58 23.41
C LEU A 68 15.34 3.29 23.12
N ASP A 69 16.31 3.09 24.00
CA ASP A 69 17.65 3.70 23.88
C ASP A 69 18.48 3.10 22.72
N GLN A 70 18.21 1.84 22.37
CA GLN A 70 18.96 1.12 21.34
C GLN A 70 18.35 1.31 19.95
N GLN A 71 18.81 2.27 19.18
CA GLN A 71 18.32 2.54 17.82
C GLN A 71 18.35 1.32 16.89
N ALA A 72 19.38 0.47 16.97
CA ALA A 72 19.47 -0.73 16.15
C ALA A 72 18.31 -1.71 16.40
N THR A 73 17.86 -1.82 17.65
CA THR A 73 16.70 -2.64 18.04
C THR A 73 15.40 -2.05 17.49
N VAL A 74 15.24 -0.73 17.56
CA VAL A 74 14.08 -0.04 16.98
C VAL A 74 13.93 -0.35 15.51
N TRP A 75 15.00 -0.19 14.74
CA TRP A 75 14.94 -0.41 13.28
C TRP A 75 14.72 -1.87 12.91
N LYS A 76 15.32 -2.82 13.66
CA LYS A 76 15.06 -4.26 13.43
C LYS A 76 13.61 -4.62 13.73
N LEU A 77 13.06 -4.11 14.82
CA LEU A 77 11.67 -4.35 15.20
C LEU A 77 10.70 -3.74 14.16
N SER A 78 10.96 -2.50 13.77
CA SER A 78 10.18 -1.81 12.72
C SER A 78 10.24 -2.53 11.37
N SER A 79 11.43 -3.03 10.99
CA SER A 79 11.60 -3.87 9.79
C SER A 79 10.83 -5.18 9.90
N GLY A 80 10.79 -5.80 11.09
CA GLY A 80 9.98 -7.00 11.35
C GLY A 80 8.49 -6.76 11.16
N MET A 81 7.99 -5.67 11.72
CA MET A 81 6.58 -5.28 11.56
C MET A 81 6.26 -5.00 10.09
N LEU A 82 7.12 -4.27 9.37
CA LEU A 82 6.94 -4.01 7.94
C LEU A 82 6.98 -5.30 7.13
N ALA A 83 7.88 -6.24 7.43
CA ALA A 83 7.94 -7.54 6.75
C ALA A 83 6.64 -8.34 6.91
N LEU A 84 6.09 -8.39 8.13
CA LEU A 84 4.81 -9.06 8.41
C LEU A 84 3.66 -8.41 7.62
N VAL A 85 3.60 -7.08 7.61
CA VAL A 85 2.59 -6.34 6.88
C VAL A 85 2.72 -6.56 5.37
N LEU A 86 3.93 -6.52 4.81
CA LEU A 86 4.17 -6.80 3.40
C LEU A 86 3.72 -8.23 3.02
N ALA A 87 4.08 -9.22 3.83
CA ALA A 87 3.68 -10.62 3.60
C ALA A 87 2.15 -10.78 3.66
N TYR A 88 1.51 -10.21 4.68
CA TYR A 88 0.05 -10.21 4.82
C TYR A 88 -0.65 -9.51 3.65
N GLY A 89 -0.17 -8.32 3.26
CA GLY A 89 -0.72 -7.57 2.12
C GLY A 89 -0.60 -8.33 0.80
N MET A 90 0.53 -9.00 0.57
CA MET A 90 0.70 -9.89 -0.59
C MET A 90 -0.31 -11.04 -0.57
N PHE A 91 -0.50 -11.69 0.58
CA PHE A 91 -1.47 -12.77 0.73
C PHE A 91 -2.90 -12.29 0.45
N VAL A 92 -3.34 -11.22 1.11
CA VAL A 92 -4.69 -10.64 0.95
C VAL A 92 -4.94 -10.21 -0.50
N THR A 93 -3.94 -9.60 -1.14
CA THR A 93 -4.05 -9.15 -2.54
C THR A 93 -4.20 -10.31 -3.51
N ILE A 94 -3.48 -11.42 -3.27
CA ILE A 94 -3.60 -12.64 -4.10
C ILE A 94 -4.97 -13.28 -3.90
N TYR A 95 -5.33 -13.47 -2.64
CA TYR A 95 -6.58 -14.14 -2.28
C TYR A 95 -7.80 -13.33 -2.75
N GLY A 96 -7.82 -12.03 -2.49
CA GLY A 96 -8.89 -11.14 -2.93
C GLY A 96 -9.08 -11.14 -4.45
N ARG A 97 -7.97 -11.13 -5.23
CA ARG A 97 -8.08 -11.25 -6.68
C ARG A 97 -8.66 -12.59 -7.14
N ARG A 98 -8.37 -13.68 -6.42
CA ARG A 98 -8.91 -15.00 -6.77
C ARG A 98 -10.42 -15.12 -6.52
N GLN A 99 -10.96 -14.31 -5.60
CA GLN A 99 -12.40 -14.30 -5.30
C GLN A 99 -13.22 -13.46 -6.27
N LEU A 100 -12.58 -12.61 -7.09
CA LEU A 100 -13.30 -11.83 -8.10
C LEU A 100 -13.86 -12.73 -9.20
N PRO A 101 -15.08 -12.42 -9.72
CA PRO A 101 -15.64 -13.04 -10.91
C PRO A 101 -14.68 -12.94 -12.09
N LEU A 102 -14.71 -13.93 -13.00
CA LEU A 102 -13.76 -14.00 -14.12
C LEU A 102 -13.80 -12.75 -15.00
N ASP A 103 -14.96 -12.15 -15.19
CA ASP A 103 -15.14 -10.94 -16.01
C ASP A 103 -14.52 -9.72 -15.34
N GLU A 104 -14.70 -9.57 -14.02
CA GLU A 104 -14.09 -8.48 -13.26
C GLU A 104 -12.57 -8.65 -13.12
N ARG A 105 -12.08 -9.89 -13.05
CA ARG A 105 -10.65 -10.18 -13.00
C ARG A 105 -9.91 -9.69 -14.25
N LYS A 106 -10.55 -9.71 -15.43
CA LYS A 106 -10.00 -9.21 -16.68
C LYS A 106 -9.77 -7.69 -16.66
N LEU A 107 -10.53 -6.95 -15.83
CA LEU A 107 -10.37 -5.51 -15.66
C LEU A 107 -9.10 -5.14 -14.88
N ILE A 108 -8.47 -6.11 -14.21
CA ILE A 108 -7.20 -5.91 -13.50
C ILE A 108 -6.05 -6.18 -14.46
N SER A 109 -5.30 -5.14 -14.82
CA SER A 109 -4.09 -5.29 -15.64
C SER A 109 -3.06 -6.18 -14.94
N ILE A 110 -2.76 -7.34 -15.56
CA ILE A 110 -1.77 -8.30 -15.05
C ILE A 110 -0.40 -7.65 -14.89
N ARG A 111 0.01 -6.82 -15.86
CA ARG A 111 1.34 -6.16 -15.84
C ARG A 111 1.52 -5.29 -14.60
N VAL A 112 0.56 -4.38 -14.33
CA VAL A 112 0.65 -3.49 -13.16
C VAL A 112 0.60 -4.29 -11.86
N PHE A 113 -0.27 -5.29 -11.78
CA PHE A 113 -0.37 -6.17 -10.64
C PHE A 113 0.94 -6.93 -10.38
N SER A 114 1.61 -7.43 -11.42
CA SER A 114 2.90 -8.13 -11.30
C SER A 114 4.02 -7.18 -10.88
N VAL A 115 4.07 -5.97 -11.42
CA VAL A 115 5.08 -4.96 -11.04
C VAL A 115 4.92 -4.56 -9.58
N GLN A 116 3.70 -4.26 -9.12
CA GLN A 116 3.46 -3.91 -7.72
C GLN A 116 3.88 -5.04 -6.77
N ARG A 117 3.65 -6.29 -7.15
CA ARG A 117 4.08 -7.45 -6.39
C ARG A 117 5.58 -7.63 -6.37
N ALA A 118 6.24 -7.43 -7.50
CA ALA A 118 7.69 -7.49 -7.56
C ALA A 118 8.32 -6.44 -6.63
N ILE A 119 7.79 -5.21 -6.60
CA ILE A 119 8.23 -4.16 -5.69
C ILE A 119 8.02 -4.59 -4.22
N SER A 120 6.83 -5.08 -3.87
CA SER A 120 6.55 -5.53 -2.49
C SER A 120 7.39 -6.74 -2.08
N LEU A 121 7.66 -7.68 -3.01
CA LEU A 121 8.52 -8.85 -2.76
C LEU A 121 9.97 -8.43 -2.52
N VAL A 122 10.50 -7.55 -3.35
CA VAL A 122 11.84 -7.00 -3.18
C VAL A 122 11.96 -6.27 -1.83
N ALA A 123 10.99 -5.42 -1.49
CA ALA A 123 10.95 -4.75 -0.21
C ALA A 123 10.93 -5.76 0.95
N LEU A 124 10.10 -6.81 0.87
CA LEU A 124 10.04 -7.88 1.88
C LEU A 124 11.40 -8.59 2.06
N ILE A 125 12.05 -8.95 0.96
CA ILE A 125 13.37 -9.61 1.01
C ILE A 125 14.39 -8.71 1.72
N PHE A 126 14.44 -7.41 1.39
CA PHE A 126 15.35 -6.48 2.06
C PHE A 126 15.04 -6.33 3.55
N GLN A 127 13.76 -6.31 3.97
CA GLN A 127 13.40 -6.28 5.38
C GLN A 127 13.91 -7.54 6.11
N LEU A 128 13.71 -8.73 5.53
CA LEU A 128 14.18 -9.99 6.13
C LEU A 128 15.71 -10.01 6.25
N LEU A 129 16.44 -9.59 5.22
CA LEU A 129 17.90 -9.48 5.25
C LEU A 129 18.38 -8.48 6.32
N SER A 130 17.65 -7.39 6.52
CA SER A 130 17.94 -6.41 7.55
C SER A 130 17.76 -6.97 8.96
N ILE A 131 16.70 -7.77 9.21
CA ILE A 131 16.43 -8.40 10.51
C ILE A 131 17.54 -9.37 10.91
N ILE A 132 17.99 -10.20 9.97
CA ILE A 132 19.10 -11.17 10.23
C ILE A 132 20.47 -10.50 10.33
N GLY A 133 20.55 -9.17 10.12
CA GLY A 133 21.78 -8.40 10.33
C GLY A 133 22.73 -8.39 9.14
N PHE A 134 22.26 -8.71 7.93
CA PHE A 134 23.11 -8.68 6.74
C PHE A 134 23.59 -7.26 6.38
N PHE A 135 22.81 -6.22 6.75
CA PHE A 135 23.11 -4.81 6.50
C PHE A 135 23.10 -3.98 7.80
N PRO A 136 24.05 -4.16 8.73
CA PRO A 136 23.96 -3.56 10.07
C PRO A 136 23.96 -2.02 10.06
N HIS A 137 24.64 -1.39 9.06
CA HIS A 137 24.74 0.06 8.95
C HIS A 137 23.58 0.71 8.19
N TYR A 138 22.74 -0.07 7.50
CA TYR A 138 21.68 0.44 6.61
C TYR A 138 20.27 0.09 7.07
N VAL A 139 20.11 -0.37 8.33
CA VAL A 139 18.81 -0.88 8.83
C VAL A 139 17.70 0.16 8.72
N PHE A 140 17.98 1.41 9.11
CA PHE A 140 17.03 2.52 8.94
C PHE A 140 16.69 2.76 7.46
N SER A 141 17.71 2.87 6.61
CA SER A 141 17.51 3.14 5.18
C SER A 141 16.66 2.06 4.52
N ILE A 142 16.91 0.80 4.83
CA ILE A 142 16.12 -0.34 4.30
C ILE A 142 14.67 -0.25 4.76
N PHE A 143 14.43 0.03 6.03
CA PHE A 143 13.08 0.24 6.56
C PHE A 143 12.39 1.40 5.84
N TYR A 144 13.05 2.56 5.76
CA TYR A 144 12.52 3.77 5.13
C TYR A 144 12.19 3.56 3.64
N PHE A 145 13.09 2.94 2.86
CA PHE A 145 12.82 2.62 1.47
C PHE A 145 11.68 1.60 1.31
N GLY A 146 11.50 0.70 2.26
CA GLY A 146 10.34 -0.20 2.28
C GLY A 146 9.01 0.54 2.45
N LEU A 147 8.97 1.59 3.30
CA LEU A 147 7.80 2.48 3.45
C LEU A 147 7.53 3.25 2.15
N ILE A 148 8.59 3.83 1.53
CA ILE A 148 8.47 4.52 0.23
C ILE A 148 7.94 3.58 -0.85
N ALA A 149 8.42 2.33 -0.92
CA ALA A 149 7.95 1.36 -1.89
C ALA A 149 6.43 1.10 -1.75
N GLN A 150 5.92 1.02 -0.52
CA GLN A 150 4.49 0.89 -0.27
C GLN A 150 3.70 2.14 -0.69
N LEU A 151 4.19 3.34 -0.38
CA LEU A 151 3.56 4.59 -0.82
C LEU A 151 3.56 4.72 -2.34
N PHE A 152 4.62 4.29 -3.00
CA PHE A 152 4.67 4.26 -4.46
C PHE A 152 3.59 3.32 -5.04
N VAL A 153 3.44 2.12 -4.47
CA VAL A 153 2.38 1.18 -4.87
C VAL A 153 1.00 1.83 -4.67
N ALA A 154 0.77 2.50 -3.54
CA ALA A 154 -0.48 3.19 -3.26
C ALA A 154 -0.74 4.33 -4.26
N THR A 155 0.26 5.14 -4.57
CA THR A 155 0.16 6.25 -5.54
C THR A 155 -0.19 5.74 -6.94
N VAL A 156 0.43 4.64 -7.40
CA VAL A 156 0.09 4.01 -8.68
C VAL A 156 -1.36 3.52 -8.68
N GLN A 157 -1.84 2.92 -7.58
CA GLN A 157 -3.23 2.49 -7.47
C GLN A 157 -4.20 3.67 -7.47
N PHE A 158 -3.88 4.73 -6.73
CA PHE A 158 -4.66 5.97 -6.68
C PHE A 158 -4.83 6.59 -8.08
N THR A 159 -3.71 6.76 -8.79
CA THR A 159 -3.71 7.28 -10.16
C THR A 159 -4.61 6.44 -11.08
N ARG A 160 -4.56 5.13 -10.95
CA ARG A 160 -5.39 4.23 -11.77
C ARG A 160 -6.89 4.32 -11.45
N ILE A 161 -7.26 4.53 -10.20
CA ILE A 161 -8.67 4.70 -9.82
C ILE A 161 -9.23 5.98 -10.44
N ILE A 162 -8.44 7.05 -10.48
CA ILE A 162 -8.85 8.34 -11.06
C ILE A 162 -8.96 8.27 -12.59
N PHE A 163 -7.95 7.72 -13.27
CA PHE A 163 -7.83 7.83 -14.73
C PHE A 163 -8.40 6.64 -15.50
N VAL A 164 -8.52 5.46 -14.87
CA VAL A 164 -9.03 4.26 -15.54
C VAL A 164 -10.43 3.94 -15.02
N ARG A 165 -11.43 4.67 -15.52
CA ARG A 165 -12.84 4.28 -15.31
C ARG A 165 -13.13 3.00 -16.12
N PRO A 166 -13.70 1.94 -15.53
CA PRO A 166 -14.21 0.82 -16.29
C PRO A 166 -15.32 1.37 -17.23
N LYS A 167 -15.23 1.05 -18.51
CA LYS A 167 -16.36 1.26 -19.42
C LYS A 167 -17.48 0.35 -18.94
N THR A 168 -18.45 0.88 -18.23
CA THR A 168 -19.72 0.20 -17.98
C THR A 168 -20.41 0.08 -19.34
N ASN A 169 -20.40 -1.11 -19.94
CA ASN A 169 -21.35 -1.44 -20.99
C ASN A 169 -22.72 -1.38 -20.32
N LYS A 170 -23.43 -0.25 -20.50
CA LYS A 170 -24.87 -0.25 -20.29
C LYS A 170 -25.43 -1.33 -21.21
N PRO A 171 -26.23 -2.28 -20.72
CA PRO A 171 -27.01 -3.10 -21.62
C PRO A 171 -27.83 -2.14 -22.48
N VAL A 172 -27.67 -2.24 -23.79
CA VAL A 172 -28.62 -1.63 -24.76
C VAL A 172 -29.94 -2.27 -24.38
N LEU A 173 -30.80 -1.53 -23.72
CA LEU A 173 -32.22 -1.86 -23.65
C LEU A 173 -32.66 -1.89 -25.11
N GLU A 174 -32.83 -3.09 -25.66
CA GLU A 174 -33.60 -3.26 -26.88
C GLU A 174 -34.97 -2.64 -26.60
N GLU A 175 -35.18 -1.46 -27.16
CA GLU A 175 -36.52 -0.91 -27.37
C GLU A 175 -37.20 -1.89 -28.35
N GLY A 176 -37.81 -2.93 -27.75
CA GLY A 176 -38.75 -3.79 -28.44
C GLY A 176 -39.99 -2.95 -28.78
N GLY A 177 -40.16 -2.78 -30.07
CA GLY A 177 -41.37 -2.16 -30.67
C GLY A 177 -42.62 -3.00 -30.48
#